data_16578bfb483ef904ea6922094b1a0156
#
_entry.id   16578bfb483ef904ea6922094b1a0156
#
_cell.length_a   1.000
_cell.length_b   1.000
_cell.length_c   1.000
_cell.angle_alpha   90.00
_cell.angle_beta   90.00
_cell.angle_gamma   90.00
#
_symmetry.space_group_name_H-M   'P 1'
#
loop_
_entity.id
_entity.type
_entity.pdbx_description
1 polymer ?
#
loop_
_entity_poly.entity_id
_entity_poly.type
_entity_poly.pdbx_seq_one_letter_code
_entity_poly.pdbx_strand_id
1 'polypeptide(L)'
;RDYYASRGLGDVYKRQPYTVYECLINNVNFLASNVGGIPELIPQEHHAEVLFIPTPVDLYGKIHYRLKNINIKPGLAESQDNIKEAWFVAVERKNNRAFKKIDEANSPLVSVCITHFERHHLLQQALASIKSQTYQNIEVILVDDGSTTEDSHRYLNLIENDFNSRGWKIVRSSNNYLGAARNLAARHASGEYLMFMDDDNVAKPFEVETFVTAALNSGADVLTTPSDLIFGEEFPSPFRKMTHCWLPLGPDLNIASFSNCFGDANALIRKEVFEKVGGFTEDYGLGHEDWEFFAKISLQGYKLQIVPEPLFWYRVALLNKSNFC
;
A
#
# COMPACT_ATOMS: atom_id res chain seq x y z
N ARG A 1 -17.29 20.65 -13.67
CA ARG A 1 -17.92 19.78 -14.70
C ARG A 1 -17.06 19.67 -15.97
N ASP A 2 -16.22 20.66 -16.28
CA ASP A 2 -15.47 20.70 -17.57
C ASP A 2 -14.05 20.14 -17.52
N TYR A 3 -13.61 19.64 -16.35
CA TYR A 3 -12.24 19.16 -16.16
C TYR A 3 -11.95 17.79 -16.84
N TYR A 4 -12.99 17.05 -17.22
CA TYR A 4 -12.87 15.72 -17.81
C TYR A 4 -12.92 15.66 -19.35
N ALA A 5 -13.27 16.75 -19.99
CA ALA A 5 -13.46 16.78 -21.45
C ALA A 5 -12.18 17.00 -22.28
N SER A 6 -11.05 17.37 -21.65
CA SER A 6 -9.83 17.78 -22.36
C SER A 6 -8.67 16.78 -22.35
N ARG A 7 -8.82 15.60 -21.71
CA ARG A 7 -7.76 14.59 -21.73
C ARG A 7 -8.04 13.52 -22.77
N GLY A 8 -7.08 13.33 -23.67
CA GLY A 8 -7.20 12.46 -24.84
C GLY A 8 -7.47 10.99 -24.53
N LEU A 9 -7.85 10.23 -25.54
CA LEU A 9 -8.24 8.81 -25.54
C LEU A 9 -7.30 7.86 -24.76
N GLY A 10 -6.05 8.24 -24.50
CA GLY A 10 -5.10 7.44 -23.73
C GLY A 10 -5.39 7.36 -22.22
N ASP A 11 -6.07 8.36 -21.65
CA ASP A 11 -6.41 8.39 -20.20
C ASP A 11 -7.68 7.59 -19.88
N VAL A 12 -8.48 7.28 -20.87
CA VAL A 12 -9.73 6.51 -20.74
C VAL A 12 -9.45 5.07 -20.31
N TYR A 13 -8.30 4.50 -20.68
CA TYR A 13 -7.95 3.11 -20.38
C TYR A 13 -7.71 2.83 -18.89
N LYS A 14 -7.38 3.86 -18.09
CA LYS A 14 -6.99 3.69 -16.67
C LYS A 14 -8.12 3.89 -15.65
N ARG A 15 -9.29 4.41 -16.03
CA ARG A 15 -10.34 4.81 -15.06
C ARG A 15 -11.73 4.25 -15.35
N GLN A 16 -11.88 3.40 -16.33
CA GLN A 16 -13.19 3.08 -16.91
C GLN A 16 -14.19 2.30 -16.06
N PRO A 17 -13.84 1.27 -15.27
CA PRO A 17 -14.87 0.50 -14.59
C PRO A 17 -15.73 1.32 -13.63
N TYR A 18 -15.11 2.25 -12.90
CA TYR A 18 -15.83 3.06 -11.90
C TYR A 18 -16.83 4.04 -12.50
N THR A 19 -16.46 4.77 -13.53
CA THR A 19 -17.37 5.73 -14.17
C THR A 19 -18.56 5.03 -14.82
N VAL A 20 -18.33 3.89 -15.47
CA VAL A 20 -19.41 3.08 -16.05
C VAL A 20 -20.31 2.54 -14.95
N TYR A 21 -19.73 1.99 -13.88
CA TYR A 21 -20.46 1.50 -12.72
C TYR A 21 -21.30 2.61 -12.07
N GLU A 22 -20.73 3.80 -11.85
CA GLU A 22 -21.46 4.97 -11.34
C GLU A 22 -22.62 5.37 -12.25
N CYS A 23 -22.45 5.34 -13.56
CA CYS A 23 -23.54 5.61 -14.51
C CYS A 23 -24.66 4.59 -14.40
N LEU A 24 -24.32 3.30 -14.27
CA LEU A 24 -25.27 2.21 -14.15
C LEU A 24 -26.11 2.30 -12.86
N ILE A 25 -25.47 2.52 -11.71
CA ILE A 25 -26.17 2.60 -10.42
C ILE A 25 -27.01 3.87 -10.26
N ASN A 26 -26.60 4.96 -10.91
CA ASN A 26 -27.32 6.24 -10.87
C ASN A 26 -28.29 6.45 -12.06
N ASN A 27 -28.47 5.42 -12.89
CA ASN A 27 -29.38 5.47 -14.01
C ASN A 27 -29.05 6.58 -15.03
N VAL A 28 -27.76 6.88 -15.21
CA VAL A 28 -27.27 7.92 -16.12
C VAL A 28 -27.05 7.33 -17.51
N ASN A 29 -27.47 8.05 -18.53
CA ASN A 29 -27.20 7.67 -19.92
C ASN A 29 -25.70 7.81 -20.24
N PHE A 30 -25.12 6.78 -20.83
CA PHE A 30 -23.71 6.77 -21.21
C PHE A 30 -23.45 5.98 -22.50
N LEU A 31 -22.25 6.16 -23.04
CA LEU A 31 -21.62 5.29 -24.01
C LEU A 31 -20.27 4.84 -23.44
N ALA A 32 -19.92 3.60 -23.66
CA ALA A 32 -18.65 3.04 -23.21
C ALA A 32 -17.95 2.26 -24.32
N SER A 33 -16.63 2.24 -24.30
CA SER A 33 -15.84 1.44 -25.24
C SER A 33 -15.95 -0.05 -24.92
N ASN A 34 -16.04 -0.87 -25.95
CA ASN A 34 -16.08 -2.33 -25.82
C ASN A 34 -14.67 -2.89 -25.58
N VAL A 35 -14.07 -2.59 -24.40
CA VAL A 35 -12.70 -3.00 -24.03
C VAL A 35 -12.63 -3.39 -22.56
N GLY A 36 -11.69 -4.27 -22.24
CA GLY A 36 -11.46 -4.73 -20.85
C GLY A 36 -12.70 -5.37 -20.24
N GLY A 37 -12.92 -5.16 -18.95
CA GLY A 37 -14.07 -5.68 -18.18
C GLY A 37 -15.36 -4.86 -18.30
N ILE A 38 -15.42 -3.83 -19.14
CA ILE A 38 -16.62 -2.97 -19.28
C ILE A 38 -17.85 -3.76 -19.76
N PRO A 39 -17.75 -4.63 -20.78
CA PRO A 39 -18.89 -5.43 -21.22
C PRO A 39 -19.50 -6.28 -20.12
N GLU A 40 -18.70 -6.76 -19.16
CA GLU A 40 -19.15 -7.62 -18.07
C GLU A 40 -20.07 -6.88 -17.07
N LEU A 41 -19.96 -5.56 -16.98
CA LEU A 41 -20.81 -4.73 -16.11
C LEU A 41 -22.20 -4.46 -16.69
N ILE A 42 -22.37 -4.65 -18.01
CA ILE A 42 -23.57 -4.25 -18.75
C ILE A 42 -24.30 -5.50 -19.23
N PRO A 43 -25.63 -5.60 -19.02
CA PRO A 43 -26.41 -6.71 -19.56
C PRO A 43 -26.20 -6.88 -21.07
N GLN A 44 -26.04 -8.11 -21.53
CA GLN A 44 -25.71 -8.43 -22.92
C GLN A 44 -26.70 -7.84 -23.92
N GLU A 45 -27.98 -7.75 -23.56
CA GLU A 45 -29.06 -7.17 -24.36
C GLU A 45 -28.82 -5.68 -24.68
N HIS A 46 -28.05 -4.96 -23.83
CA HIS A 46 -27.74 -3.55 -24.02
C HIS A 46 -26.39 -3.29 -24.70
N HIS A 47 -25.57 -4.33 -24.96
CA HIS A 47 -24.24 -4.15 -25.57
C HIS A 47 -24.32 -3.43 -26.91
N ALA A 48 -25.29 -3.80 -27.76
CA ALA A 48 -25.46 -3.18 -29.08
C ALA A 48 -25.82 -1.69 -29.01
N GLU A 49 -26.35 -1.25 -27.88
CA GLU A 49 -26.89 0.11 -27.71
C GLU A 49 -25.89 1.06 -27.09
N VAL A 50 -25.09 0.58 -26.13
CA VAL A 50 -24.22 1.42 -25.28
C VAL A 50 -22.74 1.19 -25.49
N LEU A 51 -22.32 0.04 -26.03
CA LEU A 51 -20.93 -0.24 -26.31
C LEU A 51 -20.53 0.17 -27.73
N PHE A 52 -19.34 0.73 -27.88
CA PHE A 52 -18.74 1.05 -29.17
C PHE A 52 -17.32 0.48 -29.29
N ILE A 53 -16.94 0.09 -30.51
CA ILE A 53 -15.54 -0.21 -30.83
C ILE A 53 -14.76 1.13 -30.78
N PRO A 54 -13.58 1.20 -30.17
CA PRO A 54 -12.86 2.46 -29.94
C PRO A 54 -12.29 3.04 -31.26
N THR A 55 -13.18 3.30 -32.21
CA THR A 55 -12.90 3.99 -33.47
C THR A 55 -13.79 5.23 -33.60
N PRO A 56 -13.30 6.32 -34.23
CA PRO A 56 -14.10 7.54 -34.42
C PRO A 56 -15.39 7.27 -35.14
N VAL A 57 -15.41 6.37 -36.10
CA VAL A 57 -16.58 6.06 -36.94
C VAL A 57 -17.66 5.38 -36.10
N ASP A 58 -17.30 4.34 -35.32
CA ASP A 58 -18.27 3.63 -34.50
C ASP A 58 -18.80 4.49 -33.37
N LEU A 59 -17.95 5.28 -32.73
CA LEU A 59 -18.35 6.25 -31.70
C LEU A 59 -19.37 7.28 -32.27
N TYR A 60 -19.08 7.82 -33.44
CA TYR A 60 -19.99 8.76 -34.10
C TYR A 60 -21.36 8.11 -34.37
N GLY A 61 -21.36 6.90 -34.91
CA GLY A 61 -22.60 6.15 -35.16
C GLY A 61 -23.40 5.90 -33.88
N LYS A 62 -22.73 5.53 -32.80
CA LYS A 62 -23.35 5.28 -31.49
C LYS A 62 -23.91 6.56 -30.87
N ILE A 63 -23.19 7.67 -30.93
CA ILE A 63 -23.71 8.99 -30.48
C ILE A 63 -25.00 9.32 -31.21
N HIS A 64 -24.99 9.18 -32.53
CA HIS A 64 -26.19 9.51 -33.37
C HIS A 64 -27.38 8.60 -33.04
N TYR A 65 -27.12 7.29 -32.82
CA TYR A 65 -28.15 6.34 -32.40
C TYR A 65 -28.73 6.71 -31.03
N ARG A 66 -27.88 7.01 -30.06
CA ARG A 66 -28.27 7.34 -28.67
C ARG A 66 -29.05 8.66 -28.58
N LEU A 67 -28.69 9.66 -29.37
CA LEU A 67 -29.44 10.92 -29.42
C LEU A 67 -30.87 10.73 -29.93
N LYS A 68 -31.12 9.73 -30.77
CA LYS A 68 -32.47 9.37 -31.24
C LYS A 68 -33.21 8.45 -30.24
N ASN A 69 -32.51 7.74 -29.38
CA ASN A 69 -33.05 6.73 -28.47
C ASN A 69 -32.62 7.02 -27.01
N ILE A 70 -32.96 8.21 -26.55
CA ILE A 70 -32.51 8.77 -25.24
C ILE A 70 -33.01 7.96 -24.03
N ASN A 71 -34.08 7.17 -24.17
CA ASN A 71 -34.74 6.48 -23.07
C ASN A 71 -34.11 5.10 -22.72
N ILE A 72 -33.07 4.66 -23.41
CA ILE A 72 -32.40 3.40 -23.11
C ILE A 72 -31.46 3.62 -21.93
N LYS A 73 -31.78 3.02 -20.79
CA LYS A 73 -31.02 3.11 -19.56
C LYS A 73 -30.63 1.69 -19.14
N PRO A 74 -29.44 1.21 -19.51
CA PRO A 74 -28.99 -0.10 -19.06
C PRO A 74 -28.77 -0.09 -17.55
N GLY A 75 -29.28 -1.12 -16.86
CA GLY A 75 -28.93 -1.40 -15.47
C GLY A 75 -27.66 -2.20 -15.36
N LEU A 76 -27.27 -2.57 -14.15
CA LEU A 76 -26.18 -3.52 -13.90
C LEU A 76 -26.55 -4.91 -14.43
N ALA A 77 -25.57 -5.64 -14.98
CA ALA A 77 -25.74 -7.04 -15.42
C ALA A 77 -26.16 -7.95 -14.26
N GLU A 78 -25.68 -7.67 -13.06
CA GLU A 78 -26.12 -8.32 -11.83
C GLU A 78 -26.64 -7.29 -10.83
N SER A 79 -27.67 -7.67 -10.05
CA SER A 79 -28.19 -6.80 -9.01
C SER A 79 -27.10 -6.56 -7.93
N GLN A 80 -27.11 -5.37 -7.33
CA GLN A 80 -26.19 -5.06 -6.20
C GLN A 80 -26.32 -6.08 -5.07
N ASP A 81 -27.51 -6.64 -4.85
CA ASP A 81 -27.74 -7.63 -3.81
C ASP A 81 -27.09 -8.97 -4.14
N ASN A 82 -27.13 -9.41 -5.39
CA ASN A 82 -26.42 -10.61 -5.84
C ASN A 82 -24.89 -10.45 -5.73
N ILE A 83 -24.36 -9.27 -6.08
CA ILE A 83 -22.93 -8.98 -5.91
C ILE A 83 -22.54 -8.97 -4.43
N LYS A 84 -23.35 -8.35 -3.57
CA LYS A 84 -23.15 -8.36 -2.10
C LYS A 84 -23.21 -9.79 -1.56
N GLU A 85 -24.20 -10.55 -1.96
CA GLU A 85 -24.38 -11.94 -1.50
C GLU A 85 -23.23 -12.83 -1.95
N ALA A 86 -22.77 -12.70 -3.21
CA ALA A 86 -21.57 -13.39 -3.71
C ALA A 86 -20.30 -12.99 -2.91
N TRP A 87 -20.18 -11.73 -2.54
CA TRP A 87 -19.11 -11.22 -1.66
C TRP A 87 -19.22 -11.81 -0.26
N PHE A 88 -20.40 -11.80 0.35
CA PHE A 88 -20.62 -12.40 1.68
C PHE A 88 -20.31 -13.90 1.68
N VAL A 89 -20.77 -14.64 0.65
CA VAL A 89 -20.46 -16.07 0.51
C VAL A 89 -18.95 -16.30 0.30
N ALA A 90 -18.27 -15.45 -0.46
CA ALA A 90 -16.82 -15.54 -0.64
C ALA A 90 -16.05 -15.24 0.64
N VAL A 91 -16.51 -14.26 1.43
CA VAL A 91 -15.94 -13.90 2.74
C VAL A 91 -16.21 -15.01 3.76
N GLU A 92 -17.43 -15.56 3.82
CA GLU A 92 -17.77 -16.67 4.72
C GLU A 92 -16.99 -17.95 4.37
N ARG A 93 -16.79 -18.26 3.09
CA ARG A 93 -15.93 -19.38 2.66
C ARG A 93 -14.47 -19.19 3.06
N LYS A 94 -13.97 -17.96 3.10
CA LYS A 94 -12.64 -17.64 3.65
C LYS A 94 -12.61 -17.76 5.18
N ASN A 95 -13.64 -17.28 5.86
CA ASN A 95 -13.73 -17.32 7.33
C ASN A 95 -13.86 -18.75 7.89
N ASN A 96 -14.35 -19.71 7.10
CA ASN A 96 -14.41 -21.13 7.48
C ASN A 96 -13.07 -21.88 7.32
N ARG A 97 -12.02 -21.25 6.77
CA ARG A 97 -10.66 -21.74 6.97
C ARG A 97 -10.24 -21.37 8.38
N ALA A 98 -10.06 -22.37 9.25
CA ALA A 98 -9.50 -22.15 10.57
C ALA A 98 -8.17 -21.40 10.42
N PHE A 99 -8.15 -20.11 10.77
CA PHE A 99 -6.92 -19.34 10.82
C PHE A 99 -6.00 -19.98 11.84
N LYS A 100 -4.76 -20.26 11.44
CA LYS A 100 -3.72 -20.61 12.39
C LYS A 100 -3.58 -19.44 13.35
N LYS A 101 -3.99 -19.63 14.60
CA LYS A 101 -3.60 -18.70 15.67
C LYS A 101 -2.09 -18.77 15.83
N ILE A 102 -1.48 -17.64 16.12
CA ILE A 102 -0.08 -17.58 16.49
C ILE A 102 0.06 -18.37 17.78
N ASP A 103 0.85 -19.43 17.72
CA ASP A 103 1.29 -20.15 18.92
C ASP A 103 2.46 -19.36 19.51
N GLU A 104 2.30 -18.85 20.73
CA GLU A 104 3.35 -18.06 21.40
C GLU A 104 4.69 -18.80 21.47
N ALA A 105 4.65 -20.13 21.57
CA ALA A 105 5.86 -20.96 21.62
C ALA A 105 6.61 -21.05 20.28
N ASN A 106 5.93 -20.79 19.15
CA ASN A 106 6.46 -20.88 17.78
C ASN A 106 6.25 -19.59 17.00
N SER A 107 6.08 -18.46 17.68
CA SER A 107 5.92 -17.18 17.01
C SER A 107 7.24 -16.74 16.37
N PRO A 108 7.30 -16.43 15.05
CA PRO A 108 8.51 -16.01 14.38
C PRO A 108 9.03 -14.67 14.91
N LEU A 109 10.35 -14.52 15.05
CA LEU A 109 10.94 -13.22 15.38
C LEU A 109 10.78 -12.26 14.21
N VAL A 110 10.29 -11.06 14.48
CA VAL A 110 10.18 -9.95 13.52
C VAL A 110 11.22 -8.89 13.86
N SER A 111 12.10 -8.58 12.92
CA SER A 111 13.02 -7.45 13.04
C SER A 111 12.38 -6.20 12.44
N VAL A 112 12.03 -5.25 13.29
CA VAL A 112 11.55 -3.93 12.86
C VAL A 112 12.77 -3.07 12.56
N CYS A 113 12.96 -2.78 11.26
CA CYS A 113 14.07 -2.01 10.71
C CYS A 113 13.66 -0.56 10.54
N ILE A 114 14.13 0.32 11.42
CA ILE A 114 13.81 1.76 11.41
C ILE A 114 15.01 2.53 10.88
N THR A 115 14.79 3.41 9.90
CA THR A 115 15.79 4.35 9.40
C THR A 115 15.51 5.74 9.94
N HIS A 116 16.55 6.42 10.42
CA HIS A 116 16.44 7.73 11.05
C HIS A 116 17.47 8.70 10.48
N PHE A 117 17.01 9.94 10.26
CA PHE A 117 17.88 11.06 9.93
C PHE A 117 17.26 12.37 10.46
N GLU A 118 17.90 13.01 11.47
CA GLU A 118 17.60 14.34 12.03
C GLU A 118 16.23 14.53 12.73
N ARG A 119 15.22 13.69 12.52
CA ARG A 119 13.83 13.87 12.97
C ARG A 119 13.54 13.18 14.31
N HIS A 120 14.39 13.39 15.34
CA HIS A 120 14.29 12.71 16.63
C HIS A 120 12.91 12.78 17.30
N HIS A 121 12.16 13.88 17.14
CA HIS A 121 10.82 14.06 17.69
C HIS A 121 9.77 13.14 17.01
N LEU A 122 9.92 12.86 15.72
CA LEU A 122 9.07 11.89 15.00
C LEU A 122 9.52 10.46 15.33
N LEU A 123 10.83 10.20 15.39
CA LEU A 123 11.36 8.92 15.83
C LEU A 123 10.83 8.51 17.21
N GLN A 124 10.65 9.45 18.13
CA GLN A 124 10.04 9.20 19.42
C GLN A 124 8.63 8.61 19.28
N GLN A 125 7.84 9.12 18.34
CA GLN A 125 6.48 8.63 18.06
C GLN A 125 6.51 7.24 17.42
N ALA A 126 7.38 7.04 16.43
CA ALA A 126 7.58 5.75 15.78
C ALA A 126 7.95 4.66 16.80
N LEU A 127 8.95 4.91 17.65
CA LEU A 127 9.36 3.98 18.70
C LEU A 127 8.29 3.72 19.75
N ALA A 128 7.50 4.73 20.13
CA ALA A 128 6.38 4.55 21.06
C ALA A 128 5.32 3.61 20.44
N SER A 129 5.05 3.73 19.15
CA SER A 129 4.10 2.87 18.44
C SER A 129 4.57 1.41 18.36
N ILE A 130 5.87 1.17 18.15
CA ILE A 130 6.44 -0.18 18.14
C ILE A 130 6.46 -0.78 19.55
N LYS A 131 6.76 0.00 20.59
CA LYS A 131 6.68 -0.47 21.99
C LYS A 131 5.28 -0.87 22.42
N SER A 132 4.24 -0.35 21.76
CA SER A 132 2.83 -0.64 22.05
C SER A 132 2.24 -1.80 21.22
N GLN A 133 3.05 -2.51 20.44
CA GLN A 133 2.56 -3.62 19.62
C GLN A 133 2.01 -4.77 20.48
N THR A 134 0.92 -5.38 20.02
CA THR A 134 0.33 -6.57 20.63
C THR A 134 1.22 -7.80 20.47
N TYR A 135 1.96 -7.88 19.36
CA TYR A 135 2.94 -8.93 19.11
C TYR A 135 4.24 -8.65 19.87
N GLN A 136 4.72 -9.62 20.67
CA GLN A 136 5.84 -9.39 21.58
C GLN A 136 7.20 -9.88 21.06
N ASN A 137 7.24 -10.85 20.14
CA ASN A 137 8.50 -11.40 19.63
C ASN A 137 9.12 -10.50 18.55
N ILE A 138 9.56 -9.32 18.98
CA ILE A 138 10.08 -8.24 18.14
C ILE A 138 11.48 -7.84 18.61
N GLU A 139 12.41 -7.66 17.69
CA GLU A 139 13.60 -6.84 17.89
C GLU A 139 13.50 -5.56 17.04
N VAL A 140 14.16 -4.49 17.47
CA VAL A 140 14.26 -3.25 16.70
C VAL A 140 15.71 -3.00 16.32
N ILE A 141 15.93 -2.74 15.03
CA ILE A 141 17.20 -2.29 14.49
C ILE A 141 17.02 -0.86 14.00
N LEU A 142 17.49 0.09 14.79
CA LEU A 142 17.44 1.51 14.44
C LEU A 142 18.77 1.91 13.77
N VAL A 143 18.72 2.35 12.54
CA VAL A 143 19.87 2.90 11.83
C VAL A 143 19.76 4.42 11.83
N ASP A 144 20.74 5.07 12.46
CA ASP A 144 20.98 6.50 12.32
C ASP A 144 21.86 6.75 11.09
N ASP A 145 21.27 7.26 10.03
CA ASP A 145 21.93 7.52 8.75
C ASP A 145 22.72 8.84 8.73
N GLY A 146 23.52 9.05 9.78
CA GLY A 146 24.46 10.15 9.86
C GLY A 146 23.82 11.47 10.30
N SER A 147 22.91 11.45 11.27
CA SER A 147 22.41 12.67 11.92
C SER A 147 23.55 13.50 12.48
N THR A 148 23.45 14.83 12.36
CA THR A 148 24.48 15.79 12.76
C THR A 148 24.02 16.72 13.88
N THR A 149 22.71 16.83 14.11
CA THR A 149 22.17 17.74 15.14
C THR A 149 22.42 17.20 16.54
N GLU A 150 22.70 18.14 17.47
CA GLU A 150 22.91 17.82 18.88
C GLU A 150 21.67 17.18 19.51
N ASP A 151 20.48 17.57 19.09
CA ASP A 151 19.23 17.03 19.61
C ASP A 151 19.02 15.57 19.18
N SER A 152 19.34 15.21 17.93
CA SER A 152 19.31 13.81 17.48
C SER A 152 20.31 12.95 18.24
N HIS A 153 21.54 13.40 18.38
CA HIS A 153 22.55 12.69 19.17
C HIS A 153 22.14 12.52 20.63
N ARG A 154 21.62 13.57 21.25
CA ARG A 154 21.14 13.52 22.65
C ARG A 154 20.01 12.50 22.80
N TYR A 155 19.05 12.50 21.87
CA TYR A 155 17.93 11.55 21.91
C TYR A 155 18.40 10.10 21.73
N LEU A 156 19.26 9.83 20.74
CA LEU A 156 19.81 8.47 20.52
C LEU A 156 20.57 7.96 21.74
N ASN A 157 21.39 8.80 22.37
CA ASN A 157 22.10 8.43 23.61
C ASN A 157 21.13 8.17 24.78
N LEU A 158 20.03 8.93 24.86
CA LEU A 158 19.02 8.76 25.90
C LEU A 158 18.33 7.39 25.82
N ILE A 159 18.04 6.90 24.61
CA ILE A 159 17.32 5.65 24.41
C ILE A 159 18.23 4.40 24.38
N GLU A 160 19.55 4.57 24.32
CA GLU A 160 20.51 3.47 24.14
C GLU A 160 20.44 2.42 25.24
N ASN A 161 20.29 2.82 26.51
CA ASN A 161 20.13 1.90 27.63
C ASN A 161 18.83 1.08 27.55
N ASP A 162 17.72 1.70 27.14
CA ASP A 162 16.44 1.00 26.96
C ASP A 162 16.54 0.00 25.80
N PHE A 163 17.17 0.38 24.69
CA PHE A 163 17.44 -0.53 23.57
C PHE A 163 18.25 -1.75 23.99
N ASN A 164 19.37 -1.51 24.67
CA ASN A 164 20.25 -2.59 25.15
C ASN A 164 19.51 -3.54 26.11
N SER A 165 18.68 -3.00 27.00
CA SER A 165 17.90 -3.83 27.95
C SER A 165 16.86 -4.73 27.26
N ARG A 166 16.42 -4.36 26.07
CA ARG A 166 15.47 -5.14 25.22
C ARG A 166 16.17 -6.06 24.22
N GLY A 167 17.50 -6.03 24.14
CA GLY A 167 18.24 -6.70 23.07
C GLY A 167 18.08 -6.05 21.68
N TRP A 168 17.60 -4.80 21.64
CA TRP A 168 17.47 -4.00 20.42
C TRP A 168 18.80 -3.32 20.08
N LYS A 169 18.95 -2.86 18.83
CA LYS A 169 20.22 -2.31 18.35
C LYS A 169 20.07 -0.91 17.80
N ILE A 170 21.01 -0.02 18.12
CA ILE A 170 21.21 1.26 17.44
C ILE A 170 22.51 1.15 16.64
N VAL A 171 22.40 1.36 15.34
CA VAL A 171 23.53 1.33 14.39
C VAL A 171 23.73 2.73 13.85
N ARG A 172 24.92 3.31 14.07
CA ARG A 172 25.26 4.64 13.55
C ARG A 172 26.08 4.49 12.28
N SER A 173 25.71 5.15 11.20
CA SER A 173 26.42 5.16 9.94
C SER A 173 26.71 6.58 9.44
N SER A 174 27.52 6.72 8.41
CA SER A 174 27.53 7.95 7.60
C SER A 174 26.29 7.97 6.72
N ASN A 175 25.83 9.18 6.33
CA ASN A 175 24.68 9.31 5.45
C ASN A 175 24.96 8.64 4.10
N ASN A 176 24.21 7.58 3.83
CA ASN A 176 24.30 6.77 2.61
C ASN A 176 22.92 6.61 1.93
N TYR A 177 21.96 7.44 2.32
CA TYR A 177 20.59 7.43 1.83
C TYR A 177 19.74 6.22 2.26
N LEU A 178 18.43 6.33 1.99
CA LEU A 178 17.40 5.49 2.57
C LEU A 178 17.57 3.99 2.22
N GLY A 179 17.84 3.65 0.96
CA GLY A 179 18.04 2.26 0.53
C GLY A 179 19.21 1.58 1.25
N ALA A 180 20.35 2.28 1.35
CA ALA A 180 21.54 1.77 2.04
C ALA A 180 21.31 1.64 3.55
N ALA A 181 20.62 2.59 4.17
CA ALA A 181 20.27 2.54 5.59
C ALA A 181 19.31 1.37 5.91
N ARG A 182 18.29 1.13 5.07
CA ARG A 182 17.41 -0.04 5.20
C ARG A 182 18.17 -1.35 5.03
N ASN A 183 19.06 -1.45 4.05
CA ASN A 183 19.91 -2.64 3.87
C ASN A 183 20.84 -2.86 5.07
N LEU A 184 21.38 -1.79 5.63
CA LEU A 184 22.20 -1.87 6.84
C LEU A 184 21.40 -2.41 8.03
N ALA A 185 20.16 -1.93 8.22
CA ALA A 185 19.28 -2.47 9.25
C ALA A 185 19.03 -3.97 9.05
N ALA A 186 18.71 -4.39 7.82
CA ALA A 186 18.48 -5.80 7.49
C ALA A 186 19.70 -6.70 7.75
N ARG A 187 20.91 -6.19 7.50
CA ARG A 187 22.15 -6.94 7.83
C ARG A 187 22.34 -7.20 9.34
N HIS A 188 21.82 -6.31 10.20
CA HIS A 188 21.88 -6.45 11.64
C HIS A 188 20.69 -7.20 12.25
N ALA A 189 19.66 -7.49 11.44
CA ALA A 189 18.45 -8.19 11.83
C ALA A 189 18.68 -9.68 12.03
N SER A 190 18.03 -10.27 13.04
CA SER A 190 18.09 -11.71 13.35
C SER A 190 16.76 -12.42 13.10
N GLY A 191 15.68 -11.68 12.84
CA GLY A 191 14.32 -12.20 12.67
C GLY A 191 14.12 -13.02 11.39
N GLU A 192 13.11 -13.86 11.40
CA GLU A 192 12.64 -14.59 10.21
C GLU A 192 12.01 -13.63 9.20
N TYR A 193 11.39 -12.58 9.74
CA TYR A 193 10.78 -11.51 8.94
C TYR A 193 11.43 -10.16 9.24
N LEU A 194 11.53 -9.35 8.22
CA LEU A 194 11.88 -7.92 8.28
C LEU A 194 10.60 -7.10 8.13
N MET A 195 10.43 -6.08 8.96
CA MET A 195 9.42 -5.05 8.79
C MET A 195 10.12 -3.70 8.73
N PHE A 196 10.12 -3.05 7.57
CA PHE A 196 10.70 -1.73 7.43
C PHE A 196 9.70 -0.67 7.89
N MET A 197 10.22 0.41 8.47
CA MET A 197 9.42 1.53 8.94
C MET A 197 10.27 2.80 8.92
N ASP A 198 9.72 3.88 8.42
CA ASP A 198 10.39 5.17 8.47
C ASP A 198 10.17 5.83 9.84
N ASP A 199 11.09 6.71 10.26
CA ASP A 199 11.08 7.35 11.58
C ASP A 199 9.94 8.35 11.79
N ASP A 200 9.16 8.69 10.75
CA ASP A 200 8.01 9.58 10.80
C ASP A 200 6.65 8.86 10.66
N ASN A 201 6.65 7.58 10.36
CA ASN A 201 5.44 6.76 10.37
C ASN A 201 5.06 6.30 11.78
N VAL A 202 3.81 5.91 11.97
CA VAL A 202 3.29 5.42 13.26
C VAL A 202 2.56 4.12 13.04
N ALA A 203 3.02 3.05 13.67
CA ALA A 203 2.41 1.73 13.62
C ALA A 203 1.07 1.69 14.39
N LYS A 204 0.07 0.97 13.90
CA LYS A 204 -1.09 0.65 14.73
C LYS A 204 -0.76 -0.49 15.69
N PRO A 205 -1.38 -0.56 16.88
CA PRO A 205 -0.97 -1.51 17.93
C PRO A 205 -0.99 -2.99 17.51
N PHE A 206 -1.76 -3.34 16.50
CA PHE A 206 -1.94 -4.71 16.00
C PHE A 206 -1.21 -4.98 14.66
N GLU A 207 -0.37 -4.07 14.19
CA GLU A 207 0.26 -4.16 12.87
C GLU A 207 1.09 -5.42 12.71
N VAL A 208 2.05 -5.66 13.61
CA VAL A 208 2.96 -6.81 13.51
C VAL A 208 2.20 -8.12 13.66
N GLU A 209 1.26 -8.20 14.61
CA GLU A 209 0.43 -9.40 14.81
C GLU A 209 -0.40 -9.73 13.57
N THR A 210 -0.99 -8.73 12.94
CA THR A 210 -1.78 -8.89 11.72
C THR A 210 -0.92 -9.36 10.56
N PHE A 211 0.23 -8.75 10.35
CA PHE A 211 1.18 -9.18 9.32
C PHE A 211 1.66 -10.62 9.53
N VAL A 212 2.08 -10.97 10.73
CA VAL A 212 2.54 -12.34 11.05
C VAL A 212 1.41 -13.35 10.84
N THR A 213 0.21 -13.05 11.34
CA THR A 213 -0.96 -13.91 11.14
C THR A 213 -1.25 -14.11 9.64
N ALA A 214 -1.20 -13.04 8.87
CA ALA A 214 -1.42 -13.10 7.42
C ALA A 214 -0.32 -13.91 6.73
N ALA A 215 0.96 -13.74 7.08
CA ALA A 215 2.09 -14.48 6.51
C ALA A 215 1.96 -15.98 6.75
N LEU A 216 1.69 -16.39 7.98
CA LEU A 216 1.55 -17.80 8.37
C LEU A 216 0.35 -18.48 7.71
N ASN A 217 -0.74 -17.75 7.45
CA ASN A 217 -1.94 -18.31 6.83
C ASN A 217 -1.91 -18.28 5.30
N SER A 218 -1.27 -17.29 4.70
CA SER A 218 -1.20 -17.14 3.25
C SER A 218 0.01 -17.82 2.63
N GLY A 219 1.11 -17.96 3.38
CA GLY A 219 2.42 -18.34 2.85
C GLY A 219 2.98 -17.28 1.91
N ALA A 220 2.64 -16.01 2.10
CA ALA A 220 3.21 -14.91 1.34
C ALA A 220 4.68 -14.67 1.74
N ASP A 221 5.47 -14.28 0.75
CA ASP A 221 6.87 -13.88 0.94
C ASP A 221 6.97 -12.40 1.34
N VAL A 222 6.04 -11.60 0.83
CA VAL A 222 5.92 -10.17 1.11
C VAL A 222 4.47 -9.82 1.36
N LEU A 223 4.21 -9.03 2.40
CA LEU A 223 2.92 -8.47 2.73
C LEU A 223 3.02 -6.96 2.81
N THR A 224 2.22 -6.28 2.01
CA THR A 224 1.99 -4.84 2.07
C THR A 224 0.61 -4.53 2.62
N THR A 225 0.32 -3.28 2.92
CA THR A 225 -0.93 -2.86 3.53
C THR A 225 -1.33 -1.46 3.04
N PRO A 226 -2.62 -1.11 3.03
CA PRO A 226 -3.04 0.28 2.96
C PRO A 226 -2.49 1.10 4.13
N SER A 227 -2.34 2.40 3.95
CA SER A 227 -1.97 3.32 5.02
C SER A 227 -2.99 4.44 5.19
N ASP A 228 -3.26 4.80 6.44
CA ASP A 228 -4.00 6.01 6.74
C ASP A 228 -3.08 7.23 6.68
N LEU A 229 -3.47 8.26 5.94
CA LEU A 229 -2.63 9.45 5.77
C LEU A 229 -2.83 10.45 6.92
N ILE A 230 -1.71 10.88 7.52
CA ILE A 230 -1.70 11.93 8.53
C ILE A 230 -0.88 13.12 8.07
N PHE A 231 -1.28 14.30 8.52
CA PHE A 231 -0.64 15.57 8.17
C PHE A 231 -0.20 16.28 9.47
N GLY A 232 0.99 16.85 9.44
CA GLY A 232 1.58 17.51 10.59
C GLY A 232 2.36 16.56 11.51
N GLU A 233 2.85 17.08 12.62
CA GLU A 233 3.80 16.39 13.50
C GLU A 233 3.15 15.75 14.75
N GLU A 234 1.86 15.97 14.96
CA GLU A 234 1.15 15.41 16.11
C GLU A 234 1.01 13.89 16.02
N PHE A 235 1.00 13.23 17.18
CA PHE A 235 0.70 11.81 17.25
C PHE A 235 -0.75 11.56 16.78
N PRO A 236 -1.01 10.59 15.90
CA PRO A 236 -2.36 10.34 15.40
C PRO A 236 -3.30 9.89 16.54
N SER A 237 -4.45 10.55 16.65
CA SER A 237 -5.48 10.13 17.59
C SER A 237 -6.25 8.91 17.05
N PRO A 238 -6.41 7.82 17.81
CA PRO A 238 -7.17 6.65 17.38
C PRO A 238 -8.66 6.96 17.17
N PHE A 239 -9.15 8.08 17.71
CA PHE A 239 -10.55 8.52 17.56
C PHE A 239 -10.76 9.49 16.38
N ARG A 240 -9.69 9.92 15.72
CA ARG A 240 -9.80 10.80 14.56
C ARG A 240 -10.34 9.99 13.38
N LYS A 241 -11.48 10.41 12.83
CA LYS A 241 -11.99 9.83 11.60
C LYS A 241 -10.98 10.11 10.47
N MET A 242 -10.39 9.06 9.95
CA MET A 242 -9.46 9.18 8.83
C MET A 242 -10.23 9.57 7.58
N THR A 243 -9.71 10.57 6.88
CA THR A 243 -10.33 11.13 5.67
C THR A 243 -9.60 10.71 4.40
N HIS A 244 -8.37 10.24 4.53
CA HIS A 244 -7.52 9.86 3.40
C HIS A 244 -6.79 8.56 3.72
N CYS A 245 -6.82 7.64 2.77
CA CYS A 245 -6.12 6.38 2.83
C CYS A 245 -5.42 6.14 1.48
N TRP A 246 -4.18 5.69 1.51
CA TRP A 246 -3.51 5.21 0.31
C TRP A 246 -3.70 3.71 0.19
N LEU A 247 -4.15 3.25 -0.98
CA LEU A 247 -4.51 1.86 -1.23
C LEU A 247 -3.58 1.25 -2.29
N PRO A 248 -2.74 0.26 -1.94
CA PRO A 248 -2.04 -0.55 -2.92
C PRO A 248 -3.03 -1.42 -3.72
N LEU A 249 -2.68 -1.73 -4.96
CA LEU A 249 -3.52 -2.55 -5.86
C LEU A 249 -3.00 -3.99 -5.99
N GLY A 250 -1.78 -4.26 -5.52
CA GLY A 250 -1.14 -5.57 -5.59
C GLY A 250 -0.09 -5.71 -6.69
N PRO A 251 0.42 -6.93 -6.92
CA PRO A 251 1.57 -7.19 -7.78
C PRO A 251 1.20 -7.21 -9.28
N ASP A 252 0.57 -6.14 -9.78
CA ASP A 252 0.29 -5.98 -11.21
C ASP A 252 1.44 -5.24 -11.91
N LEU A 253 2.26 -5.98 -12.66
CA LEU A 253 3.42 -5.44 -13.37
C LEU A 253 3.04 -4.45 -14.48
N ASN A 254 1.85 -4.52 -15.05
CA ASN A 254 1.42 -3.56 -16.06
C ASN A 254 1.14 -2.20 -15.42
N ILE A 255 0.48 -2.19 -14.26
CA ILE A 255 0.26 -0.96 -13.49
C ILE A 255 1.58 -0.46 -12.93
N ALA A 256 2.41 -1.36 -12.41
CA ALA A 256 3.72 -1.06 -11.85
C ALA A 256 4.68 -0.40 -12.84
N SER A 257 4.51 -0.58 -14.14
CA SER A 257 5.30 0.11 -15.15
C SER A 257 5.07 1.63 -15.18
N PHE A 258 4.04 2.13 -14.51
CA PHE A 258 3.64 3.55 -14.55
C PHE A 258 3.48 4.18 -13.17
N SER A 259 3.25 3.38 -12.13
CA SER A 259 2.97 3.87 -10.79
C SER A 259 3.21 2.76 -9.76
N ASN A 260 3.71 3.12 -8.57
CA ASN A 260 3.80 2.17 -7.47
C ASN A 260 2.39 1.70 -7.08
N CYS A 261 2.10 0.44 -7.39
CA CYS A 261 0.85 -0.24 -7.04
C CYS A 261 1.02 -1.31 -5.96
N PHE A 262 2.25 -1.59 -5.56
CA PHE A 262 2.57 -2.69 -4.65
C PHE A 262 2.29 -2.36 -3.19
N GLY A 263 2.69 -1.18 -2.75
CA GLY A 263 2.67 -0.78 -1.35
C GLY A 263 3.84 0.13 -0.98
N ASP A 264 3.88 0.50 0.27
CA ASP A 264 4.96 1.24 0.91
C ASP A 264 6.02 0.28 1.46
N ALA A 265 7.24 0.78 1.69
CA ALA A 265 8.30 0.01 2.34
C ALA A 265 7.92 -0.51 3.73
N ASN A 266 6.93 0.11 4.39
CA ASN A 266 6.32 -0.39 5.63
C ASN A 266 5.53 -1.68 5.37
N ALA A 267 6.29 -2.74 5.20
CA ALA A 267 5.84 -4.06 4.74
C ALA A 267 6.54 -5.16 5.53
N LEU A 268 5.86 -6.31 5.66
CA LEU A 268 6.49 -7.51 6.22
C LEU A 268 7.12 -8.33 5.08
N ILE A 269 8.40 -8.63 5.19
CA ILE A 269 9.18 -9.32 4.15
C ILE A 269 9.89 -10.51 4.78
N ARG A 270 9.78 -11.70 4.19
CA ARG A 270 10.58 -12.87 4.59
C ARG A 270 12.06 -12.56 4.37
N LYS A 271 12.87 -12.62 5.42
CA LYS A 271 14.29 -12.21 5.39
C LYS A 271 15.07 -12.94 4.30
N GLU A 272 14.90 -14.26 4.17
CA GLU A 272 15.59 -15.02 3.13
C GLU A 272 15.28 -14.57 1.70
N VAL A 273 14.03 -14.08 1.46
CA VAL A 273 13.63 -13.56 0.16
C VAL A 273 14.24 -12.18 -0.07
N PHE A 274 14.27 -11.32 0.96
CA PHE A 274 14.96 -10.04 0.90
C PHE A 274 16.44 -10.19 0.51
N GLU A 275 17.13 -11.13 1.15
CA GLU A 275 18.54 -11.42 0.88
C GLU A 275 18.76 -11.99 -0.54
N LYS A 276 17.91 -12.93 -0.98
CA LYS A 276 17.98 -13.52 -2.34
C LYS A 276 17.75 -12.53 -3.46
N VAL A 277 16.85 -11.57 -3.25
CA VAL A 277 16.55 -10.50 -4.24
C VAL A 277 17.63 -9.43 -4.25
N GLY A 278 18.45 -9.36 -3.20
CA GLY A 278 19.58 -8.44 -3.08
C GLY A 278 19.27 -7.12 -2.39
N GLY A 279 18.12 -7.04 -1.70
CA GLY A 279 17.73 -5.86 -0.93
C GLY A 279 17.30 -4.68 -1.80
N PHE A 280 17.24 -3.51 -1.16
CA PHE A 280 16.94 -2.25 -1.83
C PHE A 280 18.14 -1.75 -2.65
N THR A 281 17.87 -1.03 -3.72
CA THR A 281 18.92 -0.33 -4.48
C THR A 281 19.50 0.79 -3.62
N GLU A 282 20.84 0.84 -3.57
CA GLU A 282 21.59 1.83 -2.80
C GLU A 282 21.99 3.06 -3.65
N ASP A 283 21.27 3.28 -4.75
CA ASP A 283 21.57 4.36 -5.68
C ASP A 283 21.04 5.71 -5.18
N TYR A 284 21.81 6.76 -5.46
CA TYR A 284 21.57 8.08 -4.89
C TYR A 284 20.51 8.86 -5.68
N GLY A 285 19.44 9.25 -5.01
CA GLY A 285 18.75 10.48 -5.36
C GLY A 285 17.52 10.37 -6.25
N LEU A 286 17.03 9.19 -6.63
CA LEU A 286 15.78 9.07 -7.38
C LEU A 286 14.57 8.72 -6.50
N GLY A 287 14.79 8.16 -5.31
CA GLY A 287 13.71 7.56 -4.52
C GLY A 287 13.15 6.32 -5.23
N HIS A 288 11.99 5.84 -4.76
CA HIS A 288 11.29 4.69 -5.35
C HIS A 288 12.02 3.34 -5.22
N GLU A 289 12.95 3.21 -4.28
CA GLU A 289 13.67 1.97 -3.99
C GLU A 289 12.73 0.85 -3.53
N ASP A 290 11.62 1.18 -2.88
CA ASP A 290 10.55 0.27 -2.49
C ASP A 290 9.78 -0.24 -3.73
N TRP A 291 9.42 0.65 -4.63
CA TRP A 291 8.74 0.29 -5.89
C TRP A 291 9.62 -0.65 -6.74
N GLU A 292 10.89 -0.33 -6.89
CA GLU A 292 11.85 -1.17 -7.61
C GLU A 292 12.00 -2.53 -6.94
N PHE A 293 12.14 -2.59 -5.61
CA PHE A 293 12.27 -3.81 -4.85
C PHE A 293 11.06 -4.72 -5.02
N PHE A 294 9.85 -4.19 -4.88
CA PHE A 294 8.62 -4.96 -5.06
C PHE A 294 8.39 -5.40 -6.51
N ALA A 295 8.86 -4.61 -7.49
CA ALA A 295 8.87 -5.04 -8.88
C ALA A 295 9.83 -6.22 -9.09
N LYS A 296 11.03 -6.21 -8.50
CA LYS A 296 11.98 -7.34 -8.52
C LYS A 296 11.38 -8.60 -7.88
N ILE A 297 10.71 -8.47 -6.72
CA ILE A 297 9.99 -9.54 -6.04
C ILE A 297 8.98 -10.18 -6.98
N SER A 298 8.14 -9.37 -7.62
CA SER A 298 7.07 -9.85 -8.51
C SER A 298 7.62 -10.49 -9.78
N LEU A 299 8.67 -9.92 -10.39
CA LEU A 299 9.33 -10.46 -11.59
C LEU A 299 10.04 -11.79 -11.33
N GLN A 300 10.55 -12.01 -10.13
CA GLN A 300 11.18 -13.28 -9.74
C GLN A 300 10.16 -14.34 -9.27
N GLY A 301 8.86 -14.03 -9.29
CA GLY A 301 7.79 -14.98 -8.98
C GLY A 301 7.55 -15.20 -7.48
N TYR A 302 8.10 -14.36 -6.62
CA TYR A 302 7.77 -14.39 -5.20
C TYR A 302 6.36 -13.89 -4.93
N LYS A 303 5.76 -14.39 -3.87
CA LYS A 303 4.36 -14.14 -3.54
C LYS A 303 4.21 -12.86 -2.72
N LEU A 304 3.89 -11.75 -3.38
CA LEU A 304 3.45 -10.51 -2.74
C LEU A 304 1.93 -10.50 -2.59
N GLN A 305 1.43 -10.15 -1.42
CA GLN A 305 0.00 -9.99 -1.14
C GLN A 305 -0.27 -8.72 -0.32
N ILE A 306 -1.51 -8.26 -0.35
CA ILE A 306 -1.96 -7.11 0.43
C ILE A 306 -2.80 -7.60 1.61
N VAL A 307 -2.50 -7.13 2.80
CA VAL A 307 -3.41 -7.19 3.95
C VAL A 307 -4.44 -6.09 3.76
N PRO A 308 -5.74 -6.39 3.62
CA PRO A 308 -6.76 -5.40 3.23
C PRO A 308 -7.24 -4.54 4.42
N GLU A 309 -6.33 -4.14 5.27
CA GLU A 309 -6.59 -3.32 6.46
C GLU A 309 -5.44 -2.33 6.66
N PRO A 310 -5.72 -1.03 6.88
CA PRO A 310 -4.66 -0.06 7.15
C PRO A 310 -3.98 -0.38 8.48
N LEU A 311 -2.69 -0.72 8.46
CA LEU A 311 -1.96 -1.15 9.64
C LEU A 311 -1.08 -0.05 10.25
N PHE A 312 -0.87 1.05 9.55
CA PHE A 312 -0.07 2.16 10.03
C PHE A 312 -0.61 3.51 9.56
N TRP A 313 -0.11 4.58 10.17
CA TRP A 313 -0.32 5.95 9.72
C TRP A 313 0.93 6.44 8.99
N TYR A 314 0.74 6.78 7.70
CA TYR A 314 1.76 7.36 6.85
C TYR A 314 1.76 8.88 7.00
N ARG A 315 2.90 9.45 7.35
CA ARG A 315 3.03 10.90 7.51
C ARG A 315 3.36 11.56 6.18
N VAL A 316 2.45 12.43 5.75
CA VAL A 316 2.67 13.25 4.56
C VAL A 316 3.38 14.52 4.96
N ALA A 317 4.60 14.71 4.42
CA ALA A 317 5.31 15.98 4.58
C ALA A 317 4.49 17.11 3.94
N LEU A 318 4.17 18.13 4.73
CA LEU A 318 3.59 19.36 4.19
C LEU A 318 4.68 20.04 3.35
N LEU A 319 4.62 19.89 2.05
CA LEU A 319 5.44 20.66 1.13
C LEU A 319 5.17 22.14 1.41
N ASN A 320 6.17 22.88 1.84
CA ASN A 320 6.09 24.32 1.91
C ASN A 320 5.64 24.84 0.55
N LYS A 321 4.56 25.66 0.52
CA LYS A 321 3.92 26.20 -0.69
C LYS A 321 4.86 26.98 -1.62
N SER A 322 6.15 27.10 -1.29
CA SER A 322 7.15 27.86 -2.03
C SER A 322 7.79 27.10 -3.20
N ASN A 323 7.50 25.81 -3.43
CA ASN A 323 8.11 25.01 -4.49
C ASN A 323 7.17 24.62 -5.64
N PHE A 324 5.99 25.23 -5.72
CA PHE A 324 5.12 25.16 -6.89
C PHE A 324 5.05 26.56 -7.53
N CYS A 325 6.08 26.92 -8.26
CA CYS A 325 6.05 27.95 -9.32
C CYS A 325 6.58 27.33 -10.60
#